data_08c2df5891d8fe4ef1170882b5ffba76
#
_entry.id   08c2df5891d8fe4ef1170882b5ffba76
#
_cell.length_a   1.000
_cell.length_b   1.000
_cell.length_c   1.000
_cell.angle_alpha   90.00
_cell.angle_beta   90.00
_cell.angle_gamma   90.00
#
_symmetry.space_group_name_H-M   'P 1'
#
loop_
_entity.id
_entity.type
_entity.pdbx_description
1 polymer ?
#
loop_
_entity_poly.entity_id
_entity_poly.type
_entity_poly.pdbx_seq_one_letter_code
_entity_poly.pdbx_strand_id
1 'polypeptide(L)'
;MKLRYLPLLLLAVFGVAVAADLSYPLDAPAPDGRRPGGTLTQEFPAPRIAPEENKDIRRERNYPEQPPTIPHTIVGYQVDKFGNRCMACHSRANSARSQAPMISITHYMDREGQALAAMSPRRYFCTQCHVTQAEVKPLVENGFRNIDQILQDERKPAGHP
;
A
#
# COMPACT_ATOMS: atom_id res chain seq x y z
N MET A 1 4.68 -70.19 -8.91
CA MET A 1 5.50 -69.06 -8.38
C MET A 1 4.55 -67.97 -7.95
N LYS A 2 4.57 -67.55 -6.96
CA LYS A 2 3.98 -67.25 -5.69
C LYS A 2 3.45 -65.84 -5.66
N LEU A 3 2.15 -65.74 -5.85
CA LEU A 3 1.32 -64.49 -5.87
C LEU A 3 1.50 -63.59 -4.63
N ARG A 4 2.34 -63.98 -3.67
CA ARG A 4 2.60 -63.27 -2.41
C ARG A 4 3.41 -61.99 -2.54
N TYR A 5 4.15 -61.82 -3.63
CA TYR A 5 5.02 -60.64 -3.86
C TYR A 5 4.42 -59.61 -4.82
N LEU A 6 3.24 -59.92 -5.38
CA LEU A 6 2.57 -59.00 -6.32
C LEU A 6 2.20 -57.64 -5.66
N PRO A 7 1.68 -57.60 -4.44
CA PRO A 7 1.38 -56.30 -3.81
C PRO A 7 2.63 -55.50 -3.44
N LEU A 8 3.74 -56.15 -3.10
CA LEU A 8 5.01 -55.49 -2.85
C LEU A 8 5.61 -54.88 -4.10
N LEU A 9 5.46 -55.57 -5.25
CA LEU A 9 5.94 -55.07 -6.54
C LEU A 9 5.10 -53.86 -7.01
N LEU A 10 3.77 -53.91 -6.80
CA LEU A 10 2.87 -52.79 -7.10
C LEU A 10 3.16 -51.56 -6.23
N LEU A 11 3.46 -51.75 -4.95
CA LEU A 11 3.84 -50.66 -4.06
C LEU A 11 5.17 -50.00 -4.44
N ALA A 12 6.15 -50.81 -4.89
CA ALA A 12 7.44 -50.30 -5.34
C ALA A 12 7.32 -49.50 -6.66
N VAL A 13 6.51 -49.95 -7.61
CA VAL A 13 6.27 -49.25 -8.88
C VAL A 13 5.50 -47.95 -8.64
N PHE A 14 4.52 -47.95 -7.72
CA PHE A 14 3.76 -46.74 -7.39
C PHE A 14 4.63 -45.73 -6.63
N GLY A 15 5.52 -46.17 -5.76
CA GLY A 15 6.46 -45.30 -5.02
C GLY A 15 7.49 -44.62 -5.93
N VAL A 16 7.96 -45.31 -6.98
CA VAL A 16 8.89 -44.72 -7.96
C VAL A 16 8.19 -43.71 -8.86
N ALA A 17 6.94 -43.96 -9.27
CA ALA A 17 6.17 -43.02 -10.07
C ALA A 17 5.87 -41.71 -9.35
N VAL A 18 5.55 -41.75 -8.03
CA VAL A 18 5.30 -40.56 -7.21
C VAL A 18 6.59 -39.79 -6.92
N ALA A 19 7.75 -40.48 -6.81
CA ALA A 19 9.03 -39.80 -6.58
C ALA A 19 9.56 -39.12 -7.86
N ALA A 20 9.22 -39.57 -9.03
CA ALA A 20 9.63 -38.96 -10.30
C ALA A 20 8.90 -37.62 -10.58
N ASP A 21 7.70 -37.46 -10.04
CA ASP A 21 6.88 -36.25 -10.25
C ASP A 21 7.19 -35.11 -9.22
N LEU A 22 8.08 -35.36 -8.25
CA LEU A 22 8.48 -34.39 -7.20
C LEU A 22 9.80 -33.67 -7.52
N SER A 23 10.44 -33.95 -8.67
CA SER A 23 11.65 -33.22 -9.07
C SER A 23 11.29 -31.89 -9.73
N TYR A 24 11.20 -30.85 -8.92
CA TYR A 24 11.05 -29.49 -9.43
C TYR A 24 12.41 -28.98 -9.93
N PRO A 25 12.53 -28.51 -11.19
CA PRO A 25 13.79 -27.97 -11.71
C PRO A 25 14.27 -26.79 -10.84
N LEU A 26 15.56 -26.79 -10.47
CA LEU A 26 16.14 -25.78 -9.57
C LEU A 26 16.07 -24.35 -10.11
N ASP A 27 15.97 -24.21 -11.42
CA ASP A 27 15.91 -22.93 -12.15
C ASP A 27 14.48 -22.56 -12.62
N ALA A 28 13.50 -23.42 -12.35
CA ALA A 28 12.11 -23.11 -12.67
C ALA A 28 11.54 -22.05 -11.71
N PRO A 29 10.58 -21.24 -12.17
CA PRO A 29 9.86 -20.30 -11.29
C PRO A 29 9.19 -21.02 -10.13
N ALA A 30 9.11 -20.37 -8.96
CA ALA A 30 8.40 -20.93 -7.83
C ALA A 30 6.94 -21.24 -8.19
N PRO A 31 6.36 -22.34 -7.68
CA PRO A 31 4.99 -22.75 -8.03
C PRO A 31 3.91 -21.73 -7.69
N ASP A 32 4.17 -20.86 -6.71
CA ASP A 32 3.27 -19.78 -6.28
C ASP A 32 3.31 -18.54 -7.20
N GLY A 33 4.16 -18.54 -8.22
CA GLY A 33 4.35 -17.43 -9.15
C GLY A 33 4.93 -16.14 -8.52
N ARG A 34 5.26 -16.14 -7.24
CA ARG A 34 5.71 -14.95 -6.50
C ARG A 34 7.22 -14.77 -6.51
N ARG A 35 7.95 -15.84 -6.78
CA ARG A 35 9.41 -15.82 -6.83
C ARG A 35 9.88 -16.25 -8.22
N PRO A 36 10.86 -15.56 -8.79
CA PRO A 36 11.56 -16.10 -9.94
C PRO A 36 12.23 -17.41 -9.52
N GLY A 37 12.23 -18.39 -10.37
CA GLY A 37 13.03 -19.61 -10.19
C GLY A 37 14.52 -19.26 -10.20
N GLY A 38 15.36 -20.25 -9.94
CA GLY A 38 16.80 -20.10 -10.02
C GLY A 38 17.55 -20.85 -8.91
N THR A 39 18.88 -20.89 -9.04
CA THR A 39 19.76 -21.45 -8.02
C THR A 39 20.01 -20.46 -6.88
N LEU A 40 20.49 -20.96 -5.74
CA LEU A 40 20.82 -20.11 -4.59
C LEU A 40 21.93 -19.08 -4.88
N THR A 41 22.73 -19.30 -5.91
CA THR A 41 23.83 -18.40 -6.32
C THR A 41 23.46 -17.50 -7.49
N GLN A 42 22.25 -17.65 -8.06
CA GLN A 42 21.80 -16.84 -9.17
C GLN A 42 21.31 -15.49 -8.67
N GLU A 43 21.92 -14.41 -9.14
CA GLU A 43 21.48 -13.04 -8.91
C GLU A 43 20.55 -12.60 -10.05
N PHE A 44 19.38 -12.11 -9.67
CA PHE A 44 18.44 -11.51 -10.62
C PHE A 44 18.59 -9.99 -10.59
N PRO A 45 18.35 -9.32 -11.74
CA PRO A 45 18.35 -7.87 -11.74
C PRO A 45 17.30 -7.34 -10.75
N ALA A 46 17.69 -6.36 -9.96
CA ALA A 46 16.78 -5.73 -9.02
C ALA A 46 15.56 -5.12 -9.76
N PRO A 47 14.35 -5.29 -9.24
CA PRO A 47 13.18 -4.65 -9.81
C PRO A 47 13.32 -3.13 -9.77
N ARG A 48 12.83 -2.43 -10.77
CA ARG A 48 12.83 -0.97 -10.77
C ARG A 48 11.95 -0.45 -9.63
N ILE A 49 12.51 0.48 -8.86
CA ILE A 49 11.74 1.24 -7.87
C ILE A 49 10.80 2.16 -8.65
N ALA A 50 9.51 2.07 -8.37
CA ALA A 50 8.53 2.95 -8.98
C ALA A 50 8.75 4.41 -8.54
N PRO A 51 8.62 5.39 -9.44
CA PRO A 51 8.73 6.79 -9.07
C PRO A 51 7.58 7.22 -8.14
N GLU A 52 7.83 8.23 -7.34
CA GLU A 52 6.76 8.91 -6.61
C GLU A 52 5.83 9.64 -7.58
N GLU A 53 4.57 9.68 -7.24
CA GLU A 53 3.59 10.50 -7.93
C GLU A 53 3.91 11.99 -7.72
N ASN A 54 4.00 12.73 -8.81
CA ASN A 54 4.33 14.16 -8.80
C ASN A 54 3.48 14.92 -9.82
N LYS A 55 2.15 14.90 -9.63
CA LYS A 55 1.18 15.48 -10.57
C LYS A 55 0.41 16.66 -10.00
N ASP A 56 0.55 16.94 -8.71
CA ASP A 56 -0.21 17.95 -7.96
C ASP A 56 -1.75 17.80 -8.07
N ILE A 57 -2.22 16.58 -8.37
CA ILE A 57 -3.64 16.29 -8.47
C ILE A 57 -4.12 15.72 -7.16
N ARG A 58 -5.02 16.43 -6.49
CA ARG A 58 -5.64 15.99 -5.25
C ARG A 58 -6.40 14.68 -5.47
N ARG A 59 -6.07 13.66 -4.66
CA ARG A 59 -6.80 12.40 -4.63
C ARG A 59 -8.02 12.51 -3.71
N GLU A 60 -9.07 11.78 -4.06
CA GLU A 60 -10.22 11.59 -3.19
C GLU A 60 -9.82 10.73 -1.98
N ARG A 61 -10.47 10.99 -0.85
CA ARG A 61 -10.29 10.19 0.37
C ARG A 61 -11.13 8.92 0.29
N ASN A 62 -10.60 7.82 0.78
CA ASN A 62 -11.38 6.57 0.89
C ASN A 62 -12.37 6.60 2.06
N TYR A 63 -12.15 7.48 3.05
CA TYR A 63 -13.04 7.71 4.19
C TYR A 63 -12.85 9.14 4.71
N PRO A 64 -13.85 9.73 5.41
CA PRO A 64 -13.86 11.16 5.77
C PRO A 64 -12.64 11.63 6.58
N GLU A 65 -12.16 10.82 7.53
CA GLU A 65 -11.06 11.17 8.43
C GLU A 65 -9.68 10.85 7.84
N GLN A 66 -9.61 10.24 6.66
CA GLN A 66 -8.33 9.92 6.04
C GLN A 66 -7.49 11.17 5.83
N PRO A 67 -6.25 11.21 6.31
CA PRO A 67 -5.32 12.27 5.93
C PRO A 67 -5.12 12.25 4.42
N PRO A 68 -5.28 13.38 3.71
CA PRO A 68 -5.02 13.43 2.27
C PRO A 68 -3.61 12.96 1.95
N THR A 69 -3.47 12.18 0.89
CA THR A 69 -2.15 11.79 0.37
C THR A 69 -1.46 12.99 -0.26
N ILE A 70 -0.13 12.95 -0.29
CA ILE A 70 0.70 13.99 -0.89
C ILE A 70 0.82 13.68 -2.39
N PRO A 71 0.32 14.56 -3.29
CA PRO A 71 0.32 14.31 -4.73
C PRO A 71 1.57 14.84 -5.45
N HIS A 72 2.60 15.19 -4.71
CA HIS A 72 3.87 15.69 -5.22
C HIS A 72 5.05 15.09 -4.46
N THR A 73 6.23 15.17 -5.03
CA THR A 73 7.45 14.74 -4.36
C THR A 73 7.78 15.63 -3.17
N ILE A 74 8.31 15.03 -2.11
CA ILE A 74 8.83 15.72 -0.92
C ILE A 74 10.32 15.44 -0.70
N VAL A 75 11.00 14.95 -1.72
CA VAL A 75 12.45 14.70 -1.65
C VAL A 75 13.17 16.00 -1.30
N GLY A 76 13.99 15.95 -0.26
CA GLY A 76 14.72 17.12 0.25
C GLY A 76 13.89 18.08 1.11
N TYR A 77 12.64 17.76 1.44
CA TYR A 77 11.84 18.59 2.36
C TYR A 77 12.25 18.34 3.79
N GLN A 78 12.80 19.37 4.42
CA GLN A 78 13.14 19.34 5.83
C GLN A 78 11.88 19.45 6.70
N VAL A 79 11.69 18.48 7.61
CA VAL A 79 10.67 18.51 8.65
C VAL A 79 11.32 18.02 9.95
N ASP A 80 11.82 18.96 10.73
CA ASP A 80 12.48 18.71 12.02
C ASP A 80 12.23 19.84 13.01
N LYS A 81 12.93 19.83 14.14
CA LYS A 81 12.77 20.86 15.18
C LYS A 81 13.16 22.28 14.75
N PHE A 82 13.90 22.44 13.68
CA PHE A 82 14.37 23.74 13.19
C PHE A 82 13.52 24.29 12.04
N GLY A 83 12.78 23.44 11.36
CA GLY A 83 11.96 23.88 10.25
C GLY A 83 10.97 22.83 9.77
N ASN A 84 9.92 23.31 9.14
CA ASN A 84 8.91 22.50 8.49
C ASN A 84 8.65 23.06 7.09
N ARG A 85 9.24 22.42 6.09
CA ARG A 85 9.15 22.85 4.69
C ARG A 85 7.72 22.83 4.15
N CYS A 86 6.87 21.95 4.64
CA CYS A 86 5.46 21.87 4.23
C CYS A 86 4.74 23.20 4.53
N MET A 87 5.05 23.81 5.67
CA MET A 87 4.43 25.07 6.11
C MET A 87 4.84 26.27 5.25
N ALA A 88 5.91 26.17 4.47
CA ALA A 88 6.28 27.24 3.53
C ALA A 88 5.23 27.46 2.44
N CYS A 89 4.44 26.44 2.11
CA CYS A 89 3.34 26.51 1.16
C CYS A 89 1.97 26.35 1.81
N HIS A 90 1.81 25.40 2.74
CA HIS A 90 0.52 24.99 3.29
C HIS A 90 0.06 25.80 4.53
N SER A 91 0.89 26.71 5.05
CA SER A 91 0.45 27.58 6.16
C SER A 91 -0.65 28.55 5.71
N ARG A 92 -1.44 29.02 6.67
CA ARG A 92 -2.46 30.06 6.46
C ARG A 92 -1.88 31.30 5.79
N ALA A 93 -0.68 31.71 6.16
CA ALA A 93 -0.03 32.89 5.60
C ALA A 93 0.43 32.72 4.14
N ASN A 94 0.75 31.49 3.74
CA ASN A 94 1.40 31.23 2.46
C ASN A 94 0.52 30.53 1.43
N SER A 95 -0.57 29.85 1.86
CA SER A 95 -1.42 29.05 0.98
C SER A 95 -2.01 29.83 -0.18
N ALA A 96 -2.43 31.06 0.04
CA ALA A 96 -2.96 31.92 -1.04
C ALA A 96 -1.92 32.22 -2.14
N ARG A 97 -0.67 32.43 -1.74
CA ARG A 97 0.43 32.72 -2.66
C ARG A 97 0.95 31.47 -3.38
N SER A 98 1.05 30.38 -2.64
CA SER A 98 1.58 29.10 -3.15
C SER A 98 0.54 28.28 -3.93
N GLN A 99 -0.74 28.64 -3.83
CA GLN A 99 -1.88 27.86 -4.34
C GLN A 99 -2.02 26.47 -3.69
N ALA A 100 -1.23 26.19 -2.66
CA ALA A 100 -1.32 24.96 -1.90
C ALA A 100 -2.57 24.99 -0.98
N PRO A 101 -3.26 23.86 -0.78
CA PRO A 101 -4.37 23.80 0.14
C PRO A 101 -3.90 24.12 1.57
N MET A 102 -4.59 25.02 2.24
CA MET A 102 -4.28 25.37 3.63
C MET A 102 -4.57 24.17 4.55
N ILE A 103 -3.73 23.99 5.56
CA ILE A 103 -3.98 22.98 6.61
C ILE A 103 -5.30 23.28 7.33
N SER A 104 -6.05 22.24 7.67
CA SER A 104 -7.38 22.38 8.30
C SER A 104 -7.28 22.89 9.74
N ILE A 105 -8.37 23.45 10.23
CA ILE A 105 -8.48 23.95 11.62
C ILE A 105 -8.15 22.88 12.65
N THR A 106 -8.41 21.61 12.36
CA THR A 106 -8.10 20.49 13.25
C THR A 106 -6.61 20.35 13.58
N HIS A 107 -5.73 20.93 12.75
CA HIS A 107 -4.28 20.99 13.02
C HIS A 107 -3.91 22.03 14.08
N TYR A 108 -4.82 22.94 14.40
CA TYR A 108 -4.67 23.97 15.44
C TYR A 108 -5.44 23.64 16.71
N MET A 109 -5.92 22.41 16.86
CA MET A 109 -6.66 21.98 18.04
C MET A 109 -5.81 21.11 18.95
N ASP A 110 -5.98 21.28 20.26
CA ASP A 110 -5.45 20.36 21.27
C ASP A 110 -6.28 19.06 21.36
N ARG A 111 -6.03 18.24 22.38
CA ARG A 111 -6.77 16.99 22.59
C ARG A 111 -8.18 17.21 23.12
N GLU A 112 -8.38 18.30 23.79
CA GLU A 112 -9.65 18.76 24.37
C GLU A 112 -10.53 19.49 23.35
N GLY A 113 -10.03 19.64 22.09
CA GLY A 113 -10.75 20.30 21.00
C GLY A 113 -10.69 21.82 21.06
N GLN A 114 -9.84 22.42 21.88
CA GLN A 114 -9.68 23.87 21.99
C GLN A 114 -8.74 24.38 20.86
N ALA A 115 -9.09 25.53 20.31
CA ALA A 115 -8.28 26.16 19.28
C ALA A 115 -7.02 26.81 19.88
N LEU A 116 -5.89 26.52 19.27
CA LEU A 116 -4.59 27.08 19.63
C LEU A 116 -4.22 28.22 18.66
N ALA A 117 -3.41 29.17 19.14
CA ALA A 117 -2.88 30.25 18.30
C ALA A 117 -1.88 29.75 17.24
N ALA A 118 -1.21 28.62 17.51
CA ALA A 118 -0.25 27.98 16.62
C ALA A 118 -0.68 26.53 16.34
N MET A 119 -0.05 25.94 15.33
CA MET A 119 -0.27 24.52 15.02
C MET A 119 0.07 23.64 16.22
N SER A 120 -0.81 22.68 16.52
CA SER A 120 -0.62 21.74 17.61
C SER A 120 0.68 20.95 17.43
N PRO A 121 1.54 20.82 18.46
CA PRO A 121 2.80 20.07 18.36
C PRO A 121 2.63 18.65 17.86
N ARG A 122 1.53 17.98 18.18
CA ARG A 122 1.21 16.63 17.71
C ARG A 122 0.89 16.55 16.20
N ARG A 123 0.71 17.68 15.54
CA ARG A 123 0.43 17.80 14.10
C ARG A 123 1.61 18.36 13.30
N TYR A 124 2.73 18.61 13.97
CA TYR A 124 3.88 19.25 13.37
C TYR A 124 4.60 18.37 12.33
N PHE A 125 4.72 17.08 12.58
CA PHE A 125 5.39 16.13 11.69
C PHE A 125 4.40 15.57 10.66
N CYS A 126 4.20 16.32 9.60
CA CYS A 126 3.17 16.08 8.58
C CYS A 126 3.23 14.67 7.98
N THR A 127 4.44 14.17 7.71
CA THR A 127 4.68 12.87 7.07
C THR A 127 4.36 11.65 7.95
N GLN A 128 4.05 11.86 9.24
CA GLN A 128 3.53 10.77 10.08
C GLN A 128 2.08 10.39 9.74
N CYS A 129 1.35 11.30 9.09
CA CYS A 129 -0.05 11.07 8.70
C CYS A 129 -0.26 11.24 7.19
N HIS A 130 0.45 12.16 6.55
CA HIS A 130 0.38 12.39 5.12
C HIS A 130 1.54 11.69 4.42
N VAL A 131 1.23 10.86 3.42
CA VAL A 131 2.23 10.06 2.71
C VAL A 131 2.18 10.32 1.21
N THR A 132 3.34 10.23 0.57
CA THR A 132 3.43 10.19 -0.89
C THR A 132 2.90 8.87 -1.43
N GLN A 133 2.59 8.83 -2.71
CA GLN A 133 2.17 7.63 -3.40
C GLN A 133 3.19 7.28 -4.47
N ALA A 134 3.35 5.99 -4.76
CA ALA A 134 4.15 5.52 -5.87
C ALA A 134 3.27 5.25 -7.10
N GLU A 135 3.82 5.46 -8.30
CA GLU A 135 3.15 5.15 -9.55
C GLU A 135 3.19 3.65 -9.84
N VAL A 136 2.46 2.87 -9.05
CA VAL A 136 2.35 1.41 -9.19
C VAL A 136 0.91 0.99 -9.40
N LYS A 137 0.72 -0.07 -10.19
CA LYS A 137 -0.57 -0.75 -10.26
C LYS A 137 -0.66 -1.73 -9.08
N PRO A 138 -1.67 -1.63 -8.22
CA PRO A 138 -1.88 -2.61 -7.16
C PRO A 138 -2.02 -4.03 -7.73
N LEU A 139 -1.49 -5.02 -7.04
CA LEU A 139 -1.64 -6.43 -7.41
C LEU A 139 -3.08 -6.92 -7.19
N VAL A 140 -3.75 -6.33 -6.21
CA VAL A 140 -5.15 -6.61 -5.86
C VAL A 140 -5.88 -5.29 -5.78
N GLU A 141 -7.06 -5.22 -6.34
CA GLU A 141 -7.89 -4.02 -6.25
C GLU A 141 -8.34 -3.76 -4.81
N ASN A 142 -8.52 -2.48 -4.49
CA ASN A 142 -9.00 -2.08 -3.17
C ASN A 142 -10.51 -2.35 -3.06
N GLY A 143 -10.87 -3.38 -2.31
CA GLY A 143 -12.27 -3.70 -1.99
C GLY A 143 -12.82 -2.98 -0.74
N PHE A 144 -12.07 -2.06 -0.15
CA PHE A 144 -12.51 -1.34 1.04
C PHE A 144 -13.69 -0.43 0.73
N ARG A 145 -14.72 -0.52 1.57
CA ARG A 145 -15.87 0.39 1.56
C ARG A 145 -15.99 1.02 2.95
N ASN A 146 -16.08 2.34 3.00
CA ASN A 146 -16.29 3.04 4.26
C ASN A 146 -17.75 2.90 4.73
N ILE A 147 -18.00 3.25 6.00
CA ILE A 147 -19.33 3.11 6.60
C ILE A 147 -20.39 3.94 5.87
N ASP A 148 -20.04 5.12 5.37
CA ASP A 148 -20.99 5.98 4.67
C ASP A 148 -21.42 5.36 3.34
N GLN A 149 -20.48 4.73 2.61
CA GLN A 149 -20.76 3.99 1.38
C GLN A 149 -21.68 2.79 1.64
N ILE A 150 -21.41 2.04 2.72
CA ILE A 150 -22.24 0.89 3.11
C ILE A 150 -23.67 1.36 3.41
N LEU A 151 -23.84 2.40 4.23
CA LEU A 151 -25.15 2.95 4.60
C LEU A 151 -25.88 3.57 3.40
N GLN A 152 -25.17 4.15 2.45
CA GLN A 152 -25.77 4.68 1.23
C GLN A 152 -26.34 3.56 0.34
N ASP A 153 -25.59 2.46 0.22
CA ASP A 153 -26.03 1.33 -0.60
C ASP A 153 -27.21 0.60 0.02
N GLU A 154 -27.27 0.49 1.34
CA GLU A 154 -28.44 -0.06 2.05
C GLU A 154 -29.70 0.81 1.90
N ARG A 155 -29.55 2.12 1.70
CA ARG A 155 -30.66 3.05 1.50
C ARG A 155 -31.19 3.09 0.06
N LYS A 156 -30.43 2.56 -0.90
CA LYS A 156 -30.93 2.44 -2.27
C LYS A 156 -32.06 1.42 -2.27
N PRO A 157 -33.30 1.81 -2.70
CA PRO A 157 -34.36 0.84 -2.82
C PRO A 157 -33.91 -0.30 -3.72
N ALA A 158 -34.17 -1.53 -3.30
CA ALA A 158 -33.97 -2.69 -4.15
C ALA A 158 -34.71 -2.43 -5.46
N GLY A 159 -33.98 -2.18 -6.54
CA GLY A 159 -34.60 -1.96 -7.84
C GLY A 159 -35.49 -3.17 -8.15
N HIS A 160 -36.79 -2.93 -8.30
CA HIS A 160 -37.65 -3.95 -8.86
C HIS A 160 -37.11 -4.29 -10.25
N PRO A 161 -36.95 -5.58 -10.60
CA PRO A 161 -36.55 -6.03 -11.92
C PRO A 161 -37.56 -5.61 -12.98
#